data_77d62686402c7ac75ccc7322cbaba818
#
_entry.id   77d62686402c7ac75ccc7322cbaba818
#
_cell.length_a   1.000
_cell.length_b   1.000
_cell.length_c   1.000
_cell.angle_alpha   90.00
_cell.angle_beta   90.00
_cell.angle_gamma   90.00
#
_symmetry.space_group_name_H-M   'P 1'
#
loop_
_entity.id
_entity.type
_entity.pdbx_description
1 polymer ?
#
loop_
_entity_poly.entity_id
_entity_poly.type
_entity_poly.pdbx_seq_one_letter_code
_entity_poly.pdbx_strand_id
1 'polypeptide(L)'
;MTAAAFKDAVRAPPNARVVAATVALTPPYATLGPAAPWLLVAFRIVQGFALGGEVGPSSVYLMESAPPARRGCYASWQIASQGLAVAAAGIVGVILSALLTKQQLSDWGWRVPFLLCLALIPVAFRLRGEMTETLTRSTALPVPAATQVKYVVLGALLIIGGTVSTYVGNFMSTYAITTLKLPATLSLSATLVVGFATFGFALFGGWLGDRFGRKGMVLWPRVALAVLIVPMFFWLTSAPSLPTLWLTALVVAGLTSMSAGISLAIVPELLPKATRATGFAISYAIGVSIFGGSTQLVVAKLIDWTGSPAAPAYYVIVTSLITIAALLGVPETRGRSLD
;
A
#
# COMPACT_ATOMS: atom_id res chain seq x y z
N MET A 1 -11.02 25.18 -4.34
CA MET A 1 -9.68 25.25 -4.96
C MET A 1 -9.85 25.65 -6.40
N THR A 2 -9.16 26.68 -6.91
CA THR A 2 -9.28 27.08 -8.30
C THR A 2 -8.57 26.06 -9.21
N ALA A 3 -9.01 25.93 -10.48
CA ALA A 3 -8.35 25.05 -11.46
C ALA A 3 -6.85 25.33 -11.60
N ALA A 4 -6.43 26.59 -11.43
CA ALA A 4 -5.02 27.00 -11.39
C ALA A 4 -4.30 26.39 -10.17
N ALA A 5 -4.85 26.48 -8.97
CA ALA A 5 -4.27 25.91 -7.75
C ALA A 5 -4.16 24.39 -7.80
N PHE A 6 -5.10 23.72 -8.50
CA PHE A 6 -5.02 22.27 -8.74
C PHE A 6 -3.90 21.94 -9.74
N LYS A 7 -3.79 22.69 -10.86
CA LYS A 7 -2.68 22.54 -11.82
C LYS A 7 -1.32 22.73 -11.16
N ASP A 8 -1.21 23.72 -10.28
CA ASP A 8 0.02 23.98 -9.54
C ASP A 8 0.32 22.88 -8.51
N ALA A 9 -0.68 22.34 -7.85
CA ALA A 9 -0.54 21.21 -6.93
C ALA A 9 -0.14 19.91 -7.66
N VAL A 10 -0.68 19.66 -8.86
CA VAL A 10 -0.30 18.53 -9.73
C VAL A 10 1.09 18.71 -10.35
N ARG A 11 1.49 19.95 -10.62
CA ARG A 11 2.82 20.32 -11.14
C ARG A 11 3.88 20.40 -10.05
N ALA A 12 3.48 20.48 -8.77
CA ALA A 12 4.43 20.48 -7.67
C ALA A 12 5.37 19.26 -7.74
N PRO A 13 6.66 19.41 -7.45
CA PRO A 13 7.58 18.28 -7.45
C PRO A 13 7.08 17.20 -6.50
N PRO A 14 7.17 15.92 -6.88
CA PRO A 14 6.66 14.83 -6.06
C PRO A 14 7.44 14.73 -4.76
N ASN A 15 6.84 15.21 -3.69
CA ASN A 15 7.44 15.25 -2.35
C ASN A 15 7.95 13.87 -1.88
N ALA A 16 7.28 12.77 -2.28
CA ALA A 16 7.70 11.40 -1.97
C ALA A 16 9.11 11.04 -2.52
N ARG A 17 9.52 11.64 -3.64
CA ARG A 17 10.84 11.41 -4.25
C ARG A 17 11.94 12.22 -3.59
N VAL A 18 11.60 13.44 -3.16
CA VAL A 18 12.50 14.24 -2.33
C VAL A 18 12.79 13.51 -1.05
N VAL A 19 11.77 12.88 -0.44
CA VAL A 19 11.96 12.07 0.77
C VAL A 19 12.82 10.81 0.51
N ALA A 20 12.67 10.14 -0.65
CA ALA A 20 13.54 9.03 -1.00
C ALA A 20 15.02 9.46 -1.10
N ALA A 21 15.27 10.64 -1.71
CA ALA A 21 16.61 11.23 -1.79
C ALA A 21 17.16 11.58 -0.39
N THR A 22 16.34 12.20 0.48
CA THR A 22 16.78 12.55 1.84
C THR A 22 17.07 11.30 2.69
N VAL A 23 16.30 10.22 2.54
CA VAL A 23 16.61 8.93 3.19
C VAL A 23 17.92 8.37 2.69
N ALA A 24 18.18 8.39 1.37
CA ALA A 24 19.44 7.91 0.79
C ALA A 24 20.68 8.68 1.30
N LEU A 25 20.52 9.97 1.57
CA LEU A 25 21.57 10.88 2.03
C LEU A 25 21.69 10.92 3.56
N THR A 26 20.84 10.21 4.30
CA THR A 26 20.90 10.19 5.78
C THR A 26 22.22 9.61 6.24
N PRO A 27 22.97 10.32 7.12
CA PRO A 27 24.19 9.79 7.71
C PRO A 27 23.96 8.53 8.53
N PRO A 28 24.95 7.64 8.64
CA PRO A 28 24.82 6.39 9.39
C PRO A 28 24.62 6.64 10.90
N TYR A 29 24.10 5.65 11.60
CA TYR A 29 23.91 5.69 13.05
C TYR A 29 25.20 6.05 13.83
N ALA A 30 26.36 5.62 13.33
CA ALA A 30 27.66 5.95 13.90
C ALA A 30 27.92 7.48 13.99
N THR A 31 27.30 8.27 13.09
CA THR A 31 27.48 9.73 13.06
C THR A 31 26.36 10.46 13.82
N LEU A 32 25.10 10.00 13.68
CA LEU A 32 23.92 10.66 14.25
C LEU A 32 23.50 10.10 15.61
N GLY A 33 23.99 8.92 15.99
CA GLY A 33 23.59 8.26 17.22
C GLY A 33 22.08 8.05 17.33
N PRO A 34 21.49 8.26 18.53
CA PRO A 34 20.05 8.07 18.78
C PRO A 34 19.13 8.98 17.96
N ALA A 35 19.64 10.04 17.33
CA ALA A 35 18.86 10.92 16.45
C ALA A 35 18.51 10.28 15.10
N ALA A 36 19.30 9.31 14.62
CA ALA A 36 19.09 8.67 13.33
C ALA A 36 17.70 7.99 13.19
N PRO A 37 17.21 7.18 14.14
CA PRO A 37 15.87 6.60 14.09
C PRO A 37 14.75 7.64 14.04
N TRP A 38 14.87 8.71 14.84
CA TRP A 38 13.86 9.78 14.86
C TRP A 38 13.80 10.55 13.55
N LEU A 39 14.95 10.80 12.93
CA LEU A 39 15.02 11.43 11.61
C LEU A 39 14.34 10.55 10.53
N LEU A 40 14.55 9.24 10.57
CA LEU A 40 13.87 8.30 9.68
C LEU A 40 12.36 8.29 9.91
N VAL A 41 11.90 8.33 11.16
CA VAL A 41 10.47 8.43 11.49
C VAL A 41 9.87 9.72 10.92
N ALA A 42 10.56 10.87 11.10
CA ALA A 42 10.10 12.14 10.54
C ALA A 42 9.98 12.08 9.01
N PHE A 43 10.98 11.53 8.31
CA PHE A 43 10.90 11.33 6.85
C PHE A 43 9.77 10.39 6.44
N ARG A 44 9.49 9.33 7.20
CA ARG A 44 8.37 8.42 6.95
C ARG A 44 7.00 9.08 7.11
N ILE A 45 6.85 9.96 8.10
CA ILE A 45 5.63 10.76 8.27
C ILE A 45 5.42 11.69 7.08
N VAL A 46 6.45 12.43 6.68
CA VAL A 46 6.39 13.32 5.49
C VAL A 46 6.09 12.53 4.22
N GLN A 47 6.71 11.36 4.06
CA GLN A 47 6.47 10.45 2.93
C GLN A 47 5.02 9.96 2.90
N GLY A 48 4.47 9.54 4.05
CA GLY A 48 3.08 9.08 4.15
C GLY A 48 2.09 10.19 3.78
N PHE A 49 2.34 11.40 4.25
CA PHE A 49 1.51 12.56 3.90
C PHE A 49 1.57 12.88 2.39
N ALA A 50 2.77 12.87 1.81
CA ALA A 50 2.98 13.08 0.38
C ALA A 50 2.28 12.00 -0.48
N LEU A 51 2.34 10.73 -0.05
CA LEU A 51 1.65 9.62 -0.72
C LEU A 51 0.12 9.81 -0.72
N GLY A 52 -0.47 10.24 0.39
CA GLY A 52 -1.91 10.53 0.44
C GLY A 52 -2.34 11.58 -0.58
N GLY A 53 -1.56 12.65 -0.73
CA GLY A 53 -1.80 13.70 -1.71
C GLY A 53 -1.60 13.28 -3.17
N GLU A 54 -0.79 12.24 -3.43
CA GLU A 54 -0.53 11.74 -4.79
C GLU A 54 -1.51 10.62 -5.21
N VAL A 55 -1.79 9.69 -4.30
CA VAL A 55 -2.64 8.52 -4.57
C VAL A 55 -4.11 8.93 -4.75
N GLY A 56 -4.57 9.94 -4.01
CA GLY A 56 -5.95 10.43 -4.12
C GLY A 56 -6.32 10.86 -5.55
N PRO A 57 -5.69 11.89 -6.09
CA PRO A 57 -5.97 12.36 -7.45
C PRO A 57 -5.69 11.32 -8.53
N SER A 58 -4.59 10.55 -8.43
CA SER A 58 -4.23 9.55 -9.45
C SER A 58 -5.23 8.39 -9.52
N SER A 59 -5.71 7.90 -8.38
CA SER A 59 -6.72 6.83 -8.35
C SER A 59 -8.07 7.31 -8.88
N VAL A 60 -8.48 8.55 -8.54
CA VAL A 60 -9.70 9.15 -9.05
C VAL A 60 -9.60 9.33 -10.57
N TYR A 61 -8.47 9.82 -11.07
CA TYR A 61 -8.22 9.96 -12.50
C TYR A 61 -8.35 8.61 -13.24
N LEU A 62 -7.73 7.54 -12.72
CA LEU A 62 -7.85 6.20 -13.30
C LEU A 62 -9.30 5.74 -13.39
N MET A 63 -10.10 6.01 -12.37
CA MET A 63 -11.52 5.63 -12.35
C MET A 63 -12.39 6.46 -13.27
N GLU A 64 -12.17 7.77 -13.33
CA GLU A 64 -12.95 8.69 -14.18
C GLU A 64 -12.61 8.49 -15.67
N SER A 65 -11.38 8.08 -15.98
CA SER A 65 -10.95 7.72 -17.34
C SER A 65 -11.40 6.33 -17.78
N ALA A 66 -11.89 5.50 -16.84
CA ALA A 66 -12.26 4.12 -17.12
C ALA A 66 -13.69 3.99 -17.68
N PRO A 67 -13.91 3.06 -18.63
CA PRO A 67 -15.27 2.65 -18.98
C PRO A 67 -16.01 2.14 -17.73
N PRO A 68 -17.31 2.46 -17.55
CA PRO A 68 -18.07 2.09 -16.35
C PRO A 68 -17.97 0.61 -15.96
N ALA A 69 -17.93 -0.29 -16.96
CA ALA A 69 -17.83 -1.73 -16.76
C ALA A 69 -16.44 -2.23 -16.32
N ARG A 70 -15.39 -1.38 -16.33
CA ARG A 70 -14.00 -1.76 -16.06
C ARG A 70 -13.31 -0.92 -14.97
N ARG A 71 -14.08 -0.13 -14.23
CA ARG A 71 -13.53 0.77 -13.19
C ARG A 71 -12.75 0.03 -12.10
N GLY A 72 -13.17 -1.17 -11.73
CA GLY A 72 -12.44 -1.99 -10.76
C GLY A 72 -11.08 -2.43 -11.26
N CYS A 73 -11.00 -2.87 -12.49
CA CYS A 73 -9.73 -3.22 -13.12
C CYS A 73 -8.80 -2.00 -13.21
N TYR A 74 -9.30 -0.84 -13.65
CA TYR A 74 -8.52 0.40 -13.73
C TYR A 74 -8.04 0.89 -12.36
N ALA A 75 -8.91 0.91 -11.34
CA ALA A 75 -8.51 1.26 -9.98
C ALA A 75 -7.45 0.30 -9.42
N SER A 76 -7.54 -0.99 -9.75
CA SER A 76 -6.59 -2.02 -9.30
C SER A 76 -5.18 -1.83 -9.86
N TRP A 77 -4.99 -1.10 -10.98
CA TRP A 77 -3.67 -0.73 -11.47
C TRP A 77 -2.86 0.08 -10.45
N GLN A 78 -3.53 0.83 -9.57
CA GLN A 78 -2.86 1.55 -8.47
C GLN A 78 -2.10 0.57 -7.54
N ILE A 79 -2.73 -0.53 -7.14
CA ILE A 79 -2.10 -1.56 -6.31
C ILE A 79 -1.13 -2.42 -7.14
N ALA A 80 -1.49 -2.76 -8.37
CA ALA A 80 -0.65 -3.55 -9.26
C ALA A 80 0.70 -2.85 -9.52
N SER A 81 0.70 -1.55 -9.80
CA SER A 81 1.94 -0.78 -10.00
C SER A 81 2.83 -0.76 -8.75
N GLN A 82 2.23 -0.71 -7.54
CA GLN A 82 2.98 -0.87 -6.29
C GLN A 82 3.61 -2.27 -6.20
N GLY A 83 2.89 -3.33 -6.64
CA GLY A 83 3.42 -4.69 -6.71
C GLY A 83 4.65 -4.78 -7.61
N LEU A 84 4.62 -4.16 -8.79
CA LEU A 84 5.80 -4.09 -9.68
C LEU A 84 6.97 -3.34 -9.03
N ALA A 85 6.72 -2.26 -8.32
CA ALA A 85 7.75 -1.53 -7.60
C ALA A 85 8.39 -2.38 -6.48
N VAL A 86 7.56 -3.15 -5.74
CA VAL A 86 8.04 -4.09 -4.72
C VAL A 86 8.86 -5.23 -5.36
N ALA A 87 8.42 -5.79 -6.49
CA ALA A 87 9.17 -6.80 -7.22
C ALA A 87 10.52 -6.26 -7.70
N ALA A 88 10.54 -5.05 -8.29
CA ALA A 88 11.79 -4.40 -8.70
C ALA A 88 12.74 -4.17 -7.53
N ALA A 89 12.24 -3.71 -6.38
CA ALA A 89 13.03 -3.56 -5.17
C ALA A 89 13.58 -4.91 -4.68
N GLY A 90 12.78 -5.98 -4.77
CA GLY A 90 13.22 -7.34 -4.45
C GLY A 90 14.33 -7.84 -5.37
N ILE A 91 14.22 -7.61 -6.70
CA ILE A 91 15.28 -7.94 -7.67
C ILE A 91 16.58 -7.25 -7.30
N VAL A 92 16.51 -5.93 -7.08
CA VAL A 92 17.70 -5.13 -6.71
C VAL A 92 18.28 -5.63 -5.37
N GLY A 93 17.43 -5.93 -4.38
CA GLY A 93 17.84 -6.46 -3.09
C GLY A 93 18.56 -7.80 -3.20
N VAL A 94 18.03 -8.75 -3.99
CA VAL A 94 18.67 -10.06 -4.23
C VAL A 94 20.01 -9.88 -4.95
N ILE A 95 20.06 -9.07 -6.01
CA ILE A 95 21.30 -8.81 -6.75
C ILE A 95 22.36 -8.20 -5.83
N LEU A 96 22.03 -7.17 -5.08
CA LEU A 96 22.97 -6.51 -4.16
C LEU A 96 23.44 -7.45 -3.06
N SER A 97 22.56 -8.28 -2.51
CA SER A 97 22.93 -9.25 -1.47
C SER A 97 23.80 -10.40 -1.99
N ALA A 98 23.77 -10.68 -3.30
CA ALA A 98 24.61 -11.66 -3.96
C ALA A 98 25.99 -11.10 -4.35
N LEU A 99 26.04 -9.81 -4.73
CA LEU A 99 27.27 -9.18 -5.23
C LEU A 99 28.10 -8.49 -4.13
N LEU A 100 27.45 -8.01 -3.07
CA LEU A 100 28.10 -7.25 -2.01
C LEU A 100 28.29 -8.08 -0.75
N THR A 101 29.40 -7.82 -0.04
CA THR A 101 29.60 -8.34 1.31
C THR A 101 28.62 -7.72 2.29
N LYS A 102 28.38 -8.40 3.44
CA LYS A 102 27.50 -7.86 4.50
C LYS A 102 27.94 -6.46 4.93
N GLN A 103 29.25 -6.21 4.99
CA GLN A 103 29.82 -4.91 5.35
C GLN A 103 29.47 -3.85 4.30
N GLN A 104 29.75 -4.12 3.02
CA GLN A 104 29.43 -3.21 1.92
C GLN A 104 27.93 -2.91 1.83
N LEU A 105 27.09 -3.94 2.04
CA LEU A 105 25.64 -3.78 2.03
C LEU A 105 25.17 -2.84 3.17
N SER A 106 25.78 -2.96 4.35
CA SER A 106 25.52 -2.10 5.52
C SER A 106 26.04 -0.68 5.35
N ASP A 107 27.21 -0.49 4.75
CA ASP A 107 27.87 0.82 4.68
C ASP A 107 27.24 1.72 3.62
N TRP A 108 27.00 1.20 2.42
CA TRP A 108 26.50 1.98 1.28
C TRP A 108 25.47 1.27 0.39
N GLY A 109 25.53 -0.08 0.29
CA GLY A 109 24.72 -0.85 -0.65
C GLY A 109 23.21 -0.65 -0.49
N TRP A 110 22.74 -0.45 0.72
CA TRP A 110 21.32 -0.17 1.01
C TRP A 110 20.81 1.15 0.41
N ARG A 111 21.72 2.07 0.01
CA ARG A 111 21.35 3.34 -0.63
C ARG A 111 21.03 3.20 -2.12
N VAL A 112 21.56 2.16 -2.77
CA VAL A 112 21.42 1.94 -4.22
C VAL A 112 19.95 1.91 -4.66
N PRO A 113 19.02 1.18 -4.01
CA PRO A 113 17.61 1.18 -4.41
C PRO A 113 16.97 2.58 -4.37
N PHE A 114 17.33 3.41 -3.38
CA PHE A 114 16.82 4.78 -3.27
C PHE A 114 17.37 5.68 -4.39
N LEU A 115 18.65 5.52 -4.75
CA LEU A 115 19.26 6.27 -5.84
C LEU A 115 18.65 5.88 -7.19
N LEU A 116 18.33 4.60 -7.41
CA LEU A 116 17.65 4.14 -8.61
C LEU A 116 16.25 4.78 -8.75
N CYS A 117 15.55 5.04 -7.63
CA CYS A 117 14.27 5.74 -7.67
C CYS A 117 14.39 7.17 -8.22
N LEU A 118 15.56 7.82 -8.10
CA LEU A 118 15.78 9.16 -8.66
C LEU A 118 15.75 9.15 -10.20
N ALA A 119 16.16 8.06 -10.84
CA ALA A 119 16.11 7.91 -12.29
C ALA A 119 14.67 7.93 -12.84
N LEU A 120 13.65 7.67 -12.01
CA LEU A 120 12.25 7.74 -12.40
C LEU A 120 11.69 9.18 -12.40
N ILE A 121 12.41 10.15 -11.84
CA ILE A 121 11.94 11.53 -11.72
C ILE A 121 11.66 12.17 -13.10
N PRO A 122 12.56 12.12 -14.09
CA PRO A 122 12.31 12.70 -15.41
C PRO A 122 11.09 12.08 -16.12
N VAL A 123 10.95 10.75 -16.00
CA VAL A 123 9.81 10.02 -16.59
C VAL A 123 8.49 10.51 -16.03
N ALA A 124 8.43 10.70 -14.72
CA ALA A 124 7.20 11.16 -14.09
C ALA A 124 6.85 12.61 -14.39
N PHE A 125 7.85 13.50 -14.56
CA PHE A 125 7.59 14.87 -15.02
C PHE A 125 7.01 14.88 -16.42
N ARG A 126 7.55 14.06 -17.32
CA ARG A 126 7.03 13.93 -18.68
C ARG A 126 5.59 13.44 -18.70
N LEU A 127 5.29 12.32 -18.01
CA LEU A 127 3.94 11.76 -17.93
C LEU A 127 2.92 12.75 -17.36
N ARG A 128 3.29 13.51 -16.32
CA ARG A 128 2.41 14.54 -15.74
C ARG A 128 2.08 15.67 -16.71
N GLY A 129 3.01 16.02 -17.59
CA GLY A 129 2.77 17.04 -18.62
C GLY A 129 1.75 16.61 -19.67
N GLU A 130 1.59 15.31 -19.88
CA GLU A 130 0.69 14.74 -20.89
C GLU A 130 -0.72 14.41 -20.33
N MET A 131 -0.93 14.48 -18.98
CA MET A 131 -2.23 14.20 -18.38
C MET A 131 -3.25 15.30 -18.67
N THR A 132 -4.41 14.88 -19.20
CA THR A 132 -5.56 15.77 -19.42
C THR A 132 -6.33 15.99 -18.13
N GLU A 133 -6.88 17.19 -17.93
CA GLU A 133 -7.69 17.52 -16.76
C GLU A 133 -9.07 16.85 -16.87
N THR A 134 -9.40 15.95 -15.93
CA THR A 134 -10.72 15.29 -15.86
C THR A 134 -11.70 16.01 -14.94
N LEU A 135 -11.23 17.03 -14.19
CA LEU A 135 -12.04 17.83 -13.28
C LEU A 135 -12.95 18.79 -14.07
N THR A 136 -14.18 18.38 -14.32
CA THR A 136 -15.26 19.28 -14.72
C THR A 136 -15.90 19.92 -13.48
N ARG A 137 -16.23 21.22 -13.58
CA ARG A 137 -16.95 21.93 -12.52
C ARG A 137 -18.25 21.19 -12.24
N SER A 138 -18.39 20.57 -11.06
CA SER A 138 -19.64 19.92 -10.68
C SER A 138 -20.68 20.98 -10.33
N THR A 139 -21.83 20.92 -10.98
CA THR A 139 -23.03 21.69 -10.64
C THR A 139 -23.91 20.96 -9.61
N ALA A 140 -23.44 19.82 -9.10
CA ALA A 140 -24.19 19.03 -8.12
C ALA A 140 -24.38 19.81 -6.80
N LEU A 141 -25.57 19.64 -6.20
CA LEU A 141 -25.89 20.22 -4.91
C LEU A 141 -24.88 19.77 -3.82
N PRO A 142 -24.54 20.65 -2.87
CA PRO A 142 -23.61 20.31 -1.80
C PRO A 142 -24.21 19.18 -0.93
N VAL A 143 -23.48 18.08 -0.80
CA VAL A 143 -23.84 16.99 0.10
C VAL A 143 -23.58 17.43 1.55
N PRO A 144 -24.47 17.10 2.52
CA PRO A 144 -24.28 17.44 3.92
C PRO A 144 -22.92 17.00 4.44
N ALA A 145 -22.23 17.85 5.21
CA ALA A 145 -20.90 17.59 5.76
C ALA A 145 -20.83 16.28 6.55
N ALA A 146 -21.86 15.96 7.33
CA ALA A 146 -21.97 14.72 8.09
C ALA A 146 -21.91 13.46 7.18
N THR A 147 -22.55 13.51 6.02
CA THR A 147 -22.51 12.40 5.05
C THR A 147 -21.12 12.25 4.42
N GLN A 148 -20.44 13.35 4.12
CA GLN A 148 -19.08 13.33 3.61
C GLN A 148 -18.11 12.73 4.63
N VAL A 149 -18.18 13.18 5.89
CA VAL A 149 -17.37 12.64 6.99
C VAL A 149 -17.61 11.14 7.17
N LYS A 150 -18.87 10.70 7.14
CA LYS A 150 -19.23 9.27 7.22
C LYS A 150 -18.50 8.45 6.13
N TYR A 151 -18.52 8.90 4.88
CA TYR A 151 -17.89 8.16 3.78
C TYR A 151 -16.36 8.23 3.83
N VAL A 152 -15.78 9.33 4.31
CA VAL A 152 -14.32 9.43 4.54
C VAL A 152 -13.89 8.45 5.64
N VAL A 153 -14.63 8.36 6.74
CA VAL A 153 -14.33 7.42 7.83
C VAL A 153 -14.49 5.97 7.36
N LEU A 154 -15.60 5.64 6.69
CA LEU A 154 -15.80 4.30 6.13
C LEU A 154 -14.69 3.95 5.12
N GLY A 155 -14.30 4.91 4.28
CA GLY A 155 -13.19 4.75 3.34
C GLY A 155 -11.87 4.45 4.06
N ALA A 156 -11.54 5.19 5.11
CA ALA A 156 -10.36 4.93 5.91
C ALA A 156 -10.39 3.52 6.54
N LEU A 157 -11.52 3.11 7.13
CA LEU A 157 -11.68 1.78 7.72
C LEU A 157 -11.58 0.64 6.68
N LEU A 158 -12.06 0.87 5.45
CA LEU A 158 -11.89 -0.09 4.34
C LEU A 158 -10.41 -0.24 3.94
N ILE A 159 -9.64 0.84 3.99
CA ILE A 159 -8.23 0.87 3.61
C ILE A 159 -7.33 0.24 4.68
N ILE A 160 -7.66 0.37 5.97
CA ILE A 160 -6.82 -0.09 7.10
C ILE A 160 -6.41 -1.56 6.96
N GLY A 161 -7.37 -2.48 6.78
CA GLY A 161 -7.05 -3.91 6.70
C GLY A 161 -6.16 -4.25 5.50
N GLY A 162 -6.39 -3.58 4.34
CA GLY A 162 -5.53 -3.69 3.16
C GLY A 162 -4.12 -3.21 3.44
N THR A 163 -4.01 -2.05 4.04
CA THR A 163 -2.73 -1.42 4.35
C THR A 163 -1.91 -2.26 5.33
N VAL A 164 -2.47 -2.61 6.49
CA VAL A 164 -1.75 -3.40 7.50
C VAL A 164 -1.28 -4.73 6.92
N SER A 165 -2.16 -5.44 6.20
CA SER A 165 -1.78 -6.72 5.58
C SER A 165 -0.68 -6.56 4.52
N THR A 166 -0.69 -5.48 3.72
CA THR A 166 0.37 -5.15 2.76
C THR A 166 1.70 -4.88 3.47
N TYR A 167 1.67 -4.11 4.56
CA TYR A 167 2.90 -3.82 5.33
C TYR A 167 3.43 -5.06 6.05
N VAL A 168 2.57 -5.96 6.54
CA VAL A 168 2.99 -7.27 7.06
C VAL A 168 3.60 -8.12 5.95
N GLY A 169 3.00 -8.16 4.75
CA GLY A 169 3.58 -8.83 3.59
C GLY A 169 4.97 -8.30 3.22
N ASN A 170 5.12 -6.98 3.16
CA ASN A 170 6.42 -6.35 2.88
C ASN A 170 7.45 -6.58 4.02
N PHE A 171 6.99 -6.79 5.25
CA PHE A 171 7.85 -7.11 6.38
C PHE A 171 8.31 -8.57 6.40
N MET A 172 7.74 -9.47 5.59
CA MET A 172 8.05 -10.90 5.58
C MET A 172 9.54 -11.19 5.39
N SER A 173 10.25 -10.43 4.54
CA SER A 173 11.70 -10.60 4.35
C SER A 173 12.49 -10.25 5.62
N THR A 174 12.17 -9.13 6.26
CA THR A 174 12.78 -8.72 7.53
C THR A 174 12.47 -9.73 8.63
N TYR A 175 11.19 -10.16 8.72
CA TYR A 175 10.73 -11.17 9.66
C TYR A 175 11.50 -12.51 9.51
N ALA A 176 11.70 -12.95 8.26
CA ALA A 176 12.47 -14.16 7.97
C ALA A 176 13.92 -14.05 8.43
N ILE A 177 14.56 -12.89 8.27
CA ILE A 177 15.94 -12.66 8.72
C ILE A 177 16.02 -12.52 10.25
N THR A 178 15.16 -11.69 10.84
CA THR A 178 15.28 -11.30 12.25
C THR A 178 14.68 -12.32 13.21
N THR A 179 13.51 -12.87 12.87
CA THR A 179 12.73 -13.78 13.73
C THR A 179 13.02 -15.24 13.41
N LEU A 180 12.98 -15.62 12.12
CA LEU A 180 13.18 -17.01 11.70
C LEU A 180 14.64 -17.37 11.46
N LYS A 181 15.55 -16.39 11.49
CA LYS A 181 17.01 -16.56 11.30
C LYS A 181 17.39 -17.21 9.97
N LEU A 182 16.56 -17.03 8.94
CA LEU A 182 16.86 -17.51 7.59
C LEU A 182 17.95 -16.65 6.92
N PRO A 183 18.72 -17.20 5.97
CA PRO A 183 19.73 -16.44 5.23
C PRO A 183 19.13 -15.23 4.51
N ALA A 184 19.81 -14.07 4.55
CA ALA A 184 19.30 -12.82 4.01
C ALA A 184 18.96 -12.90 2.51
N THR A 185 19.83 -13.51 1.70
CA THR A 185 19.62 -13.68 0.25
C THR A 185 18.32 -14.43 -0.05
N LEU A 186 18.07 -15.52 0.70
CA LEU A 186 16.85 -16.32 0.54
C LEU A 186 15.62 -15.55 1.05
N SER A 187 15.75 -14.84 2.16
CA SER A 187 14.67 -14.06 2.75
C SER A 187 14.22 -12.89 1.87
N LEU A 188 15.15 -12.23 1.19
CA LEU A 188 14.84 -11.14 0.25
C LEU A 188 14.06 -11.62 -0.97
N SER A 189 14.14 -12.91 -1.35
CA SER A 189 13.32 -13.46 -2.42
C SER A 189 11.81 -13.45 -2.10
N ALA A 190 11.43 -13.43 -0.82
CA ALA A 190 10.03 -13.25 -0.44
C ALA A 190 9.45 -11.91 -0.93
N THR A 191 10.27 -10.86 -1.01
CA THR A 191 9.85 -9.56 -1.57
C THR A 191 9.46 -9.69 -3.05
N LEU A 192 10.15 -10.56 -3.82
CA LEU A 192 9.77 -10.86 -5.21
C LEU A 192 8.39 -11.51 -5.28
N VAL A 193 8.16 -12.52 -4.44
CA VAL A 193 6.87 -13.22 -4.37
C VAL A 193 5.75 -12.25 -4.01
N VAL A 194 5.96 -11.41 -2.97
CA VAL A 194 5.00 -10.37 -2.57
C VAL A 194 4.71 -9.43 -3.74
N GLY A 195 5.74 -8.95 -4.44
CA GLY A 195 5.59 -8.01 -5.55
C GLY A 195 4.79 -8.57 -6.71
N PHE A 196 5.17 -9.76 -7.21
CA PHE A 196 4.46 -10.42 -8.32
C PHE A 196 3.05 -10.88 -7.93
N ALA A 197 2.87 -11.39 -6.72
CA ALA A 197 1.54 -11.72 -6.20
C ALA A 197 0.65 -10.47 -6.15
N THR A 198 1.17 -9.36 -5.60
CA THR A 198 0.44 -8.09 -5.55
C THR A 198 0.04 -7.63 -6.94
N PHE A 199 0.95 -7.66 -7.91
CA PHE A 199 0.65 -7.29 -9.30
C PHE A 199 -0.46 -8.14 -9.91
N GLY A 200 -0.30 -9.47 -9.90
CA GLY A 200 -1.23 -10.36 -10.57
C GLY A 200 -2.59 -10.43 -9.89
N PHE A 201 -2.61 -10.59 -8.56
CA PHE A 201 -3.85 -10.73 -7.82
C PHE A 201 -4.64 -9.42 -7.68
N ALA A 202 -3.99 -8.24 -7.69
CA ALA A 202 -4.69 -6.96 -7.75
C ALA A 202 -5.52 -6.84 -9.04
N LEU A 203 -4.92 -7.09 -10.19
CA LEU A 203 -5.60 -7.03 -11.49
C LEU A 203 -6.68 -8.11 -11.61
N PHE A 204 -6.40 -9.33 -11.14
CA PHE A 204 -7.37 -10.41 -11.11
C PHE A 204 -8.57 -10.08 -10.22
N GLY A 205 -8.34 -9.53 -9.01
CA GLY A 205 -9.38 -9.04 -8.12
C GLY A 205 -10.19 -7.91 -8.75
N GLY A 206 -9.53 -6.96 -9.43
CA GLY A 206 -10.18 -5.89 -10.19
C GLY A 206 -11.14 -6.40 -11.25
N TRP A 207 -10.70 -7.35 -12.06
CA TRP A 207 -11.52 -8.00 -13.07
C TRP A 207 -12.71 -8.77 -12.48
N LEU A 208 -12.49 -9.55 -11.41
CA LEU A 208 -13.57 -10.24 -10.71
C LEU A 208 -14.58 -9.25 -10.08
N GLY A 209 -14.11 -8.14 -9.51
CA GLY A 209 -14.95 -7.11 -8.93
C GLY A 209 -15.82 -6.40 -9.96
N ASP A 210 -15.32 -6.23 -11.18
CA ASP A 210 -16.13 -5.71 -12.29
C ASP A 210 -17.20 -6.72 -12.74
N ARG A 211 -16.93 -8.03 -12.63
CA ARG A 211 -17.83 -9.08 -13.10
C ARG A 211 -18.85 -9.52 -12.03
N PHE A 212 -18.44 -9.67 -10.77
CA PHE A 212 -19.26 -10.27 -9.72
C PHE A 212 -19.70 -9.29 -8.63
N GLY A 213 -19.23 -8.05 -8.64
CA GLY A 213 -19.57 -7.02 -7.66
C GLY A 213 -18.38 -6.63 -6.77
N ARG A 214 -18.42 -5.38 -6.33
CA ARG A 214 -17.33 -4.77 -5.53
C ARG A 214 -17.26 -5.36 -4.13
N LYS A 215 -18.42 -5.37 -3.45
CA LYS A 215 -18.54 -5.74 -2.04
C LYS A 215 -18.07 -7.18 -1.78
N GLY A 216 -18.51 -8.13 -2.62
CA GLY A 216 -18.09 -9.53 -2.54
C GLY A 216 -16.58 -9.71 -2.68
N MET A 217 -15.97 -8.96 -3.61
CA MET A 217 -14.52 -9.06 -3.88
C MET A 217 -13.64 -8.37 -2.84
N VAL A 218 -14.20 -7.55 -1.97
CA VAL A 218 -13.50 -7.12 -0.75
C VAL A 218 -13.71 -8.15 0.36
N LEU A 219 -14.95 -8.64 0.54
CA LEU A 219 -15.32 -9.51 1.65
C LEU A 219 -14.60 -10.86 1.63
N TRP A 220 -14.76 -11.63 0.54
CA TRP A 220 -14.29 -13.01 0.50
C TRP A 220 -12.77 -13.17 0.63
N PRO A 221 -11.92 -12.38 -0.05
CA PRO A 221 -10.49 -12.44 0.18
C PRO A 221 -10.09 -12.03 1.60
N ARG A 222 -10.83 -11.09 2.24
CA ARG A 222 -10.59 -10.71 3.64
C ARG A 222 -10.94 -11.82 4.62
N VAL A 223 -12.09 -12.47 4.43
CA VAL A 223 -12.47 -13.64 5.24
C VAL A 223 -11.45 -14.76 5.05
N ALA A 224 -11.11 -15.09 3.80
CA ALA A 224 -10.10 -16.10 3.52
C ALA A 224 -8.75 -15.79 4.17
N LEU A 225 -8.29 -14.52 4.10
CA LEU A 225 -7.06 -14.10 4.75
C LEU A 225 -7.16 -14.24 6.27
N ALA A 226 -8.25 -13.78 6.89
CA ALA A 226 -8.45 -13.88 8.34
C ALA A 226 -8.43 -15.33 8.85
N VAL A 227 -8.96 -16.27 8.05
CA VAL A 227 -8.95 -17.71 8.38
C VAL A 227 -7.57 -18.33 8.15
N LEU A 228 -6.91 -18.00 7.04
CA LEU A 228 -5.67 -18.67 6.63
C LEU A 228 -4.42 -18.10 7.31
N ILE A 229 -4.43 -16.83 7.75
CA ILE A 229 -3.23 -16.15 8.22
C ILE A 229 -2.60 -16.83 9.44
N VAL A 230 -3.41 -17.30 10.39
CA VAL A 230 -2.93 -17.99 11.61
C VAL A 230 -2.30 -19.33 11.26
N PRO A 231 -2.98 -20.28 10.57
CA PRO A 231 -2.35 -21.52 10.14
C PRO A 231 -1.07 -21.29 9.33
N MET A 232 -1.05 -20.31 8.43
CA MET A 232 0.14 -19.98 7.63
C MET A 232 1.33 -19.54 8.50
N PHE A 233 1.10 -18.67 9.48
CA PHE A 233 2.16 -18.23 10.39
C PHE A 233 2.61 -19.35 11.33
N PHE A 234 1.69 -20.18 11.84
CA PHE A 234 2.08 -21.36 12.63
C PHE A 234 2.91 -22.34 11.81
N TRP A 235 2.51 -22.61 10.55
CA TRP A 235 3.31 -23.47 9.68
C TRP A 235 4.68 -22.87 9.38
N LEU A 236 4.74 -21.58 9.08
CA LEU A 236 6.00 -20.87 8.82
C LEU A 236 6.94 -20.90 10.02
N THR A 237 6.42 -20.78 11.24
CA THR A 237 7.22 -20.78 12.47
C THR A 237 7.62 -22.17 12.93
N SER A 238 6.79 -23.21 12.68
CA SER A 238 7.09 -24.61 13.04
C SER A 238 8.08 -25.25 12.09
N ALA A 239 8.04 -24.89 10.79
CA ALA A 239 8.90 -25.44 9.76
C ALA A 239 9.49 -24.31 8.88
N PRO A 240 10.41 -23.48 9.45
CA PRO A 240 10.98 -22.36 8.71
C PRO A 240 11.78 -22.86 7.50
N SER A 241 11.27 -22.56 6.32
CA SER A 241 11.90 -22.95 5.05
C SER A 241 11.54 -21.94 3.95
N LEU A 242 12.27 -21.99 2.83
CA LEU A 242 11.99 -21.11 1.70
C LEU A 242 10.58 -21.35 1.10
N PRO A 243 10.12 -22.61 0.87
CA PRO A 243 8.77 -22.86 0.38
C PRO A 243 7.67 -22.36 1.33
N THR A 244 7.81 -22.56 2.66
CA THR A 244 6.82 -22.07 3.62
C THR A 244 6.77 -20.55 3.67
N LEU A 245 7.92 -19.87 3.56
CA LEU A 245 8.02 -18.42 3.47
C LEU A 245 7.35 -17.89 2.20
N TRP A 246 7.65 -18.49 1.04
CA TRP A 246 7.06 -18.08 -0.24
C TRP A 246 5.56 -18.30 -0.30
N LEU A 247 5.08 -19.45 0.20
CA LEU A 247 3.64 -19.72 0.17
C LEU A 247 2.88 -18.79 1.12
N THR A 248 3.43 -18.53 2.32
CA THR A 248 2.84 -17.56 3.24
C THR A 248 2.82 -16.16 2.63
N ALA A 249 3.92 -15.71 2.03
CA ALA A 249 4.00 -14.44 1.35
C ALA A 249 3.01 -14.32 0.18
N LEU A 250 2.87 -15.38 -0.63
CA LEU A 250 1.94 -15.46 -1.76
C LEU A 250 0.49 -15.34 -1.29
N VAL A 251 0.09 -16.11 -0.26
CA VAL A 251 -1.28 -16.09 0.28
C VAL A 251 -1.62 -14.74 0.89
N VAL A 252 -0.72 -14.20 1.72
CA VAL A 252 -0.93 -12.89 2.36
C VAL A 252 -1.01 -11.78 1.31
N ALA A 253 -0.03 -11.68 0.40
CA ALA A 253 -0.02 -10.63 -0.61
C ALA A 253 -1.15 -10.80 -1.63
N GLY A 254 -1.43 -12.03 -2.08
CA GLY A 254 -2.46 -12.32 -3.06
C GLY A 254 -3.86 -11.94 -2.57
N LEU A 255 -4.30 -12.49 -1.43
CA LEU A 255 -5.62 -12.20 -0.86
C LEU A 255 -5.77 -10.72 -0.46
N THR A 256 -4.70 -10.13 0.07
CA THR A 256 -4.67 -8.69 0.39
C THR A 256 -4.90 -7.85 -0.85
N SER A 257 -4.17 -8.12 -1.93
CA SER A 257 -4.18 -7.31 -3.14
C SER A 257 -5.49 -7.42 -3.92
N MET A 258 -6.10 -8.62 -3.94
CA MET A 258 -7.45 -8.81 -4.51
C MET A 258 -8.47 -7.89 -3.84
N SER A 259 -8.45 -7.83 -2.53
CA SER A 259 -9.35 -6.98 -1.74
C SER A 259 -8.98 -5.49 -1.84
N ALA A 260 -7.68 -5.15 -1.76
CA ALA A 260 -7.20 -3.78 -1.70
C ALA A 260 -7.48 -3.03 -3.01
N GLY A 261 -7.23 -3.65 -4.17
CA GLY A 261 -7.51 -3.03 -5.48
C GLY A 261 -8.96 -2.57 -5.62
N ILE A 262 -9.90 -3.42 -5.20
CA ILE A 262 -11.33 -3.10 -5.25
C ILE A 262 -11.73 -2.08 -4.18
N SER A 263 -11.12 -2.09 -2.99
CA SER A 263 -11.38 -1.06 -1.98
C SER A 263 -11.06 0.34 -2.51
N LEU A 264 -10.01 0.48 -3.34
CA LEU A 264 -9.67 1.75 -3.99
C LEU A 264 -10.69 2.18 -5.06
N ALA A 265 -11.52 1.26 -5.58
CA ALA A 265 -12.65 1.61 -6.44
C ALA A 265 -13.87 2.05 -5.61
N ILE A 266 -14.20 1.32 -4.54
CA ILE A 266 -15.37 1.60 -3.71
C ILE A 266 -15.30 3.00 -3.10
N VAL A 267 -14.16 3.39 -2.52
CA VAL A 267 -14.07 4.65 -1.75
C VAL A 267 -14.38 5.88 -2.61
N PRO A 268 -13.80 6.09 -3.80
CA PRO A 268 -14.19 7.18 -4.68
C PRO A 268 -15.65 7.08 -5.18
N GLU A 269 -16.18 5.86 -5.40
CA GLU A 269 -17.57 5.65 -5.82
C GLU A 269 -18.61 6.07 -4.74
N LEU A 270 -18.20 6.15 -3.47
CA LEU A 270 -19.03 6.63 -2.36
C LEU A 270 -19.03 8.15 -2.22
N LEU A 271 -17.99 8.81 -2.72
CA LEU A 271 -17.77 10.23 -2.49
C LEU A 271 -18.37 11.09 -3.61
N PRO A 272 -18.95 12.25 -3.27
CA PRO A 272 -19.47 13.20 -4.25
C PRO A 272 -18.35 13.68 -5.19
N LYS A 273 -18.65 13.91 -6.47
CA LYS A 273 -17.71 14.36 -7.49
C LYS A 273 -16.86 15.57 -7.05
N ALA A 274 -17.50 16.57 -6.45
CA ALA A 274 -16.83 17.80 -6.01
C ALA A 274 -15.76 17.60 -4.92
N THR A 275 -15.90 16.58 -4.09
CA THR A 275 -15.00 16.31 -2.93
C THR A 275 -14.32 14.95 -3.01
N ARG A 276 -14.54 14.18 -4.09
CA ARG A 276 -14.06 12.81 -4.27
C ARG A 276 -12.54 12.68 -4.08
N ALA A 277 -11.77 13.48 -4.82
CA ALA A 277 -10.31 13.42 -4.75
C ALA A 277 -9.78 13.77 -3.35
N THR A 278 -10.32 14.83 -2.73
CA THR A 278 -9.94 15.25 -1.39
C THR A 278 -10.37 14.24 -0.32
N GLY A 279 -11.62 13.79 -0.38
CA GLY A 279 -12.14 12.81 0.58
C GLY A 279 -11.39 11.47 0.51
N PHE A 280 -11.08 11.02 -0.71
CA PHE A 280 -10.28 9.81 -0.89
C PHE A 280 -8.84 10.00 -0.41
N ALA A 281 -8.20 11.14 -0.72
CA ALA A 281 -6.86 11.45 -0.24
C ALA A 281 -6.77 11.43 1.30
N ILE A 282 -7.78 12.00 2.00
CA ILE A 282 -7.85 11.97 3.46
C ILE A 282 -8.03 10.53 3.97
N SER A 283 -8.97 9.76 3.39
CA SER A 283 -9.18 8.35 3.77
C SER A 283 -7.91 7.53 3.61
N TYR A 284 -7.22 7.72 2.49
CA TYR A 284 -5.98 7.01 2.17
C TYR A 284 -4.83 7.44 3.11
N ALA A 285 -4.68 8.74 3.34
CA ALA A 285 -3.65 9.26 4.24
C ALA A 285 -3.82 8.72 5.68
N ILE A 286 -5.04 8.70 6.21
CA ILE A 286 -5.32 8.11 7.53
C ILE A 286 -4.95 6.62 7.55
N GLY A 287 -5.45 5.86 6.59
CA GLY A 287 -5.21 4.41 6.52
C GLY A 287 -3.74 4.05 6.36
N VAL A 288 -3.03 4.74 5.47
CA VAL A 288 -1.65 4.41 5.13
C VAL A 288 -0.64 5.05 6.07
N SER A 289 -0.78 6.35 6.41
CA SER A 289 0.24 7.02 7.22
C SER A 289 0.21 6.54 8.68
N ILE A 290 -0.98 6.44 9.27
CA ILE A 290 -1.11 6.04 10.68
C ILE A 290 -0.92 4.53 10.80
N PHE A 291 -1.78 3.73 10.15
CA PHE A 291 -1.79 2.28 10.34
C PHE A 291 -0.68 1.58 9.55
N GLY A 292 -0.39 2.01 8.32
CA GLY A 292 0.71 1.47 7.53
C GLY A 292 2.06 1.84 8.14
N GLY A 293 2.30 3.13 8.40
CA GLY A 293 3.55 3.62 8.95
C GLY A 293 3.90 3.01 10.31
N SER A 294 2.91 2.74 11.15
CA SER A 294 3.11 2.11 12.47
C SER A 294 3.17 0.58 12.44
N THR A 295 2.77 -0.08 11.36
CA THR A 295 2.62 -1.55 11.32
C THR A 295 3.87 -2.28 11.75
N GLN A 296 5.04 -1.91 11.26
CA GLN A 296 6.29 -2.62 11.60
C GLN A 296 6.64 -2.48 13.09
N LEU A 297 6.42 -1.29 13.67
CA LEU A 297 6.61 -1.06 15.10
C LEU A 297 5.62 -1.88 15.94
N VAL A 298 4.34 -1.86 15.55
CA VAL A 298 3.28 -2.63 16.22
C VAL A 298 3.58 -4.12 16.17
N VAL A 299 3.96 -4.63 15.01
CA VAL A 299 4.33 -6.05 14.84
C VAL A 299 5.52 -6.43 15.71
N ALA A 300 6.60 -5.63 15.71
CA ALA A 300 7.75 -5.89 16.53
C ALA A 300 7.40 -5.90 18.04
N LYS A 301 6.62 -4.92 18.49
CA LYS A 301 6.15 -4.85 19.89
C LYS A 301 5.21 -5.99 20.27
N LEU A 302 4.33 -6.42 19.37
CA LEU A 302 3.46 -7.56 19.62
C LEU A 302 4.28 -8.86 19.76
N ILE A 303 5.29 -9.07 18.95
CA ILE A 303 6.21 -10.22 19.10
C ILE A 303 6.92 -10.16 20.46
N ASP A 304 7.45 -8.99 20.84
CA ASP A 304 8.14 -8.79 22.12
C ASP A 304 7.23 -9.06 23.33
N TRP A 305 5.99 -8.53 23.31
CA TRP A 305 5.06 -8.65 24.43
C TRP A 305 4.43 -10.04 24.57
N THR A 306 4.13 -10.68 23.44
CA THR A 306 3.47 -12.01 23.45
C THR A 306 4.47 -13.15 23.51
N GLY A 307 5.74 -12.92 23.19
CA GLY A 307 6.74 -13.96 22.99
C GLY A 307 6.44 -14.86 21.78
N SER A 308 5.37 -14.57 21.04
CA SER A 308 4.91 -15.40 19.93
C SER A 308 5.37 -14.83 18.58
N PRO A 309 6.13 -15.60 17.79
CA PRO A 309 6.49 -15.19 16.43
C PRO A 309 5.27 -15.11 15.49
N ALA A 310 4.12 -15.72 15.85
CA ALA A 310 2.88 -15.65 15.10
C ALA A 310 2.05 -14.38 15.40
N ALA A 311 2.48 -13.51 16.30
CA ALA A 311 1.77 -12.28 16.68
C ALA A 311 1.33 -11.38 15.50
N PRO A 312 2.08 -11.26 14.39
CA PRO A 312 1.65 -10.49 13.22
C PRO A 312 0.32 -10.96 12.64
N ALA A 313 0.01 -12.27 12.72
CA ALA A 313 -1.23 -12.83 12.21
C ALA A 313 -2.45 -12.27 12.94
N TYR A 314 -2.39 -12.12 14.26
CA TYR A 314 -3.50 -11.58 15.06
C TYR A 314 -3.78 -10.12 14.71
N TYR A 315 -2.74 -9.33 14.45
CA TYR A 315 -2.90 -7.93 14.02
C TYR A 315 -3.62 -7.83 12.66
N VAL A 316 -3.27 -8.71 11.72
CA VAL A 316 -3.95 -8.80 10.41
C VAL A 316 -5.42 -9.22 10.57
N ILE A 317 -5.74 -10.14 11.49
CA ILE A 317 -7.13 -10.53 11.76
C ILE A 317 -7.94 -9.33 12.27
N VAL A 318 -7.46 -8.67 13.31
CA VAL A 318 -8.16 -7.52 13.90
C VAL A 318 -8.46 -6.47 12.83
N THR A 319 -7.47 -6.10 12.03
CA THR A 319 -7.64 -5.08 10.99
C THR A 319 -8.50 -5.57 9.82
N SER A 320 -8.50 -6.86 9.50
CA SER A 320 -9.41 -7.46 8.53
C SER A 320 -10.87 -7.43 9.02
N LEU A 321 -11.11 -7.72 10.31
CA LEU A 321 -12.43 -7.62 10.91
C LEU A 321 -12.96 -6.18 10.91
N ILE A 322 -12.11 -5.19 11.17
CA ILE A 322 -12.46 -3.77 11.06
C ILE A 322 -12.92 -3.45 9.62
N THR A 323 -12.17 -3.89 8.62
CA THR A 323 -12.54 -3.68 7.20
C THR A 323 -13.85 -4.40 6.85
N ILE A 324 -14.05 -5.63 7.32
CA ILE A 324 -15.29 -6.39 7.10
C ILE A 324 -16.48 -5.65 7.75
N ALA A 325 -16.34 -5.19 8.99
CA ALA A 325 -17.37 -4.42 9.68
C ALA A 325 -17.72 -3.13 8.94
N ALA A 326 -16.71 -2.38 8.48
CA ALA A 326 -16.92 -1.18 7.68
C ALA A 326 -17.65 -1.47 6.36
N LEU A 327 -17.33 -2.60 5.73
CA LEU A 327 -17.96 -3.03 4.48
C LEU A 327 -19.47 -3.32 4.64
N LEU A 328 -19.93 -3.72 5.83
CA LEU A 328 -21.36 -3.91 6.09
C LEU A 328 -22.13 -2.59 5.98
N GLY A 329 -21.50 -1.47 6.35
CA GLY A 329 -22.08 -0.12 6.24
C GLY A 329 -22.00 0.50 4.84
N VAL A 330 -21.39 -0.18 3.86
CA VAL A 330 -21.19 0.29 2.50
C VAL A 330 -22.17 -0.42 1.56
N PRO A 331 -22.91 0.30 0.70
CA PRO A 331 -23.73 -0.33 -0.34
C PRO A 331 -22.88 -0.93 -1.46
N GLU A 332 -23.46 -1.82 -2.27
CA GLU A 332 -22.83 -2.24 -3.53
C GLU A 332 -22.69 -1.02 -4.46
N THR A 333 -21.48 -0.83 -4.99
CA THR A 333 -21.20 0.35 -5.82
C THR A 333 -21.04 0.03 -7.30
N ARG A 334 -21.06 -1.25 -7.68
CA ARG A 334 -20.95 -1.68 -9.07
C ARG A 334 -22.07 -1.04 -9.92
N GLY A 335 -21.69 -0.40 -11.02
CA GLY A 335 -22.63 0.24 -11.95
C GLY A 335 -23.13 1.61 -11.51
N ARG A 336 -22.69 2.14 -10.36
CA ARG A 336 -23.03 3.52 -9.98
C ARG A 336 -22.44 4.52 -10.98
N SER A 337 -23.23 5.57 -11.30
CA SER A 337 -22.69 6.74 -11.98
C SER A 337 -21.69 7.46 -11.09
N LEU A 338 -20.70 8.10 -11.69
CA LEU A 338 -19.74 8.97 -10.98
C LEU A 338 -20.16 10.45 -11.05
N ASP A 339 -21.37 10.73 -11.51
CA ASP A 339 -21.92 12.08 -11.68
C ASP A 339 -22.42 12.68 -10.37
#